data_210ae8b4548a9df43ad4fed980f040bf
#
_entry.id   210ae8b4548a9df43ad4fed980f040bf
#
_cell.length_a   1.000
_cell.length_b   1.000
_cell.length_c   1.000
_cell.angle_alpha   90.00
_cell.angle_beta   90.00
_cell.angle_gamma   90.00
#
_symmetry.space_group_name_H-M   'P 1'
#
loop_
_entity.id
_entity.type
_entity.pdbx_description
1 polymer ?
#
loop_
_entity_poly.entity_id
_entity_poly.type
_entity_poly.pdbx_seq_one_letter_code
_entity_poly.pdbx_strand_id
1 'polypeptide(L)'
;MKSVISRARGRRESGCALVLAAAALLLLGACAKKKETSSTLHAGDMLVQLQLDPDPPRAGDNGLRVELTDAQGKAIDGAQLGFVYDMAAMGSMPEMKGGGDVKAMSGGKYQITYPLPMLGDWTLTLGIDAPGHPHAEVRFKVSPPHKGYTVATRGATVSREGGPQTVELAPERQQLIGVVYAKVERRPLSLTLRASGRVEVDETQVADVVLKYDAYVAKLFVDQTGQHVKKGAPLLTLYSPELLSAERDYLVALRSPGVPGGGAGFAGDGRSSQSGALNEQLVRAAEERLKLWNLGEAQIAALRKRGSAEPRVTIHSPTDGTVLEKTVVAGTKAMAGNVLYRIGNLGRIWVIADLFESDAPYVRPGLPATLTLPFAGGAALRGNVQFVYPTVDEKTRSLRARLVFPNARLSLKPGMFADVKIEVPLGSRLSVPDDALLASGEHRYAFVKRGAGELQAKEVKVGALGDYDEVLDGLVEGEEVATQATFLLSS
;
A
#
# COMPACT_ATOMS: atom_id res chain seq x y z
N MET A 1 -37.39 -1.35 -47.45
CA MET A 1 -38.40 -2.26 -48.03
C MET A 1 -39.37 -2.56 -46.92
N LYS A 2 -40.49 -1.88 -46.95
CA LYS A 2 -41.86 -2.38 -47.21
C LYS A 2 -42.33 -3.24 -46.03
N SER A 3 -43.22 -2.72 -45.16
CA SER A 3 -44.67 -2.57 -45.29
C SER A 3 -45.37 -3.87 -44.88
N VAL A 4 -46.46 -3.98 -44.11
CA VAL A 4 -47.79 -3.42 -44.25
C VAL A 4 -48.60 -3.95 -43.05
N ILE A 5 -49.24 -3.12 -42.19
CA ILE A 5 -50.67 -2.78 -42.15
C ILE A 5 -51.65 -4.00 -42.08
N SER A 6 -52.53 -3.99 -41.05
CA SER A 6 -53.98 -4.07 -41.12
C SER A 6 -54.61 -4.40 -39.78
N ARG A 7 -55.33 -3.55 -39.03
CA ARG A 7 -56.70 -3.06 -39.11
C ARG A 7 -57.80 -4.14 -39.23
N ALA A 8 -58.64 -4.23 -38.20
CA ALA A 8 -60.13 -4.23 -38.24
C ALA A 8 -60.66 -4.47 -36.82
N ARG A 9 -61.38 -3.62 -36.14
CA ARG A 9 -62.75 -3.02 -36.26
C ARG A 9 -63.89 -4.05 -36.19
N GLY A 10 -64.80 -3.84 -35.26
CA GLY A 10 -66.20 -4.31 -35.21
C GLY A 10 -66.60 -4.55 -33.74
N ARG A 11 -67.29 -3.67 -33.09
CA ARG A 11 -68.61 -3.10 -33.08
C ARG A 11 -69.72 -4.05 -32.56
N ARG A 12 -70.36 -3.56 -31.49
CA ARG A 12 -71.84 -3.52 -31.18
C ARG A 12 -72.34 -4.65 -30.27
N GLU A 13 -73.12 -4.46 -29.30
CA GLU A 13 -74.18 -3.59 -28.80
C GLU A 13 -74.96 -4.38 -27.75
N SER A 14 -75.38 -3.71 -26.70
CA SER A 14 -76.78 -3.54 -26.21
C SER A 14 -77.35 -4.58 -25.25
N GLY A 15 -77.89 -4.03 -24.19
CA GLY A 15 -79.08 -4.56 -23.47
C GLY A 15 -78.98 -4.32 -21.99
N CYS A 16 -79.41 -3.18 -21.47
CA CYS A 16 -80.70 -2.81 -20.91
C CYS A 16 -81.18 -3.75 -19.80
N ALA A 17 -81.28 -3.31 -18.63
CA ALA A 17 -82.31 -2.57 -17.92
C ALA A 17 -82.60 -3.14 -16.55
N LEU A 18 -82.63 -2.24 -15.57
CA LEU A 18 -83.55 -2.13 -14.41
C LEU A 18 -83.72 -3.34 -13.47
N VAL A 19 -83.41 -3.10 -12.18
CA VAL A 19 -84.47 -2.95 -11.16
C VAL A 19 -83.87 -2.22 -9.93
N LEU A 20 -84.50 -1.12 -9.57
CA LEU A 20 -84.47 -0.39 -8.32
C LEU A 20 -85.14 -1.20 -7.22
N ALA A 21 -84.54 -1.18 -6.00
CA ALA A 21 -85.22 -0.98 -4.72
C ALA A 21 -84.25 -0.97 -3.57
N ALA A 22 -84.02 0.15 -2.98
CA ALA A 22 -84.32 0.60 -1.62
C ALA A 22 -83.87 -0.33 -0.49
N ALA A 23 -82.89 0.15 0.31
CA ALA A 23 -83.14 0.41 1.71
C ALA A 23 -81.94 1.13 2.34
N ALA A 24 -82.24 2.29 2.85
CA ALA A 24 -81.41 3.15 3.68
C ALA A 24 -81.06 2.49 5.05
N LEU A 25 -80.15 3.13 5.73
CA LEU A 25 -79.69 2.99 7.11
C LEU A 25 -78.55 1.97 7.34
N LEU A 26 -77.31 2.50 7.50
CA LEU A 26 -76.70 2.79 8.78
C LEU A 26 -75.34 3.44 8.54
N LEU A 27 -75.31 4.76 8.65
CA LEU A 27 -74.12 5.54 8.95
C LEU A 27 -73.65 5.16 10.34
N LEU A 28 -72.60 4.35 10.42
CA LEU A 28 -71.70 4.30 11.55
C LEU A 28 -70.30 4.40 10.98
N GLY A 29 -69.78 5.61 11.11
CA GLY A 29 -68.40 5.92 10.79
C GLY A 29 -67.48 5.07 11.64
N ALA A 30 -66.90 4.07 11.01
CA ALA A 30 -65.66 3.47 11.50
C ALA A 30 -64.53 4.31 10.96
N CYS A 31 -64.07 5.31 11.75
CA CYS A 31 -62.73 5.80 11.64
C CYS A 31 -61.79 4.62 11.77
N ALA A 32 -61.37 4.03 10.68
CA ALA A 32 -60.21 3.15 10.68
C ALA A 32 -58.99 4.02 11.04
N LYS A 33 -58.68 4.06 12.34
CA LYS A 33 -57.38 4.47 12.81
C LYS A 33 -56.36 3.64 12.04
N LYS A 34 -55.69 4.26 11.12
CA LYS A 34 -54.49 3.77 10.46
C LYS A 34 -53.57 3.33 11.59
N LYS A 35 -53.35 2.03 11.74
CA LYS A 35 -52.45 1.45 12.70
C LYS A 35 -51.07 1.90 12.28
N GLU A 36 -50.63 3.03 12.81
CA GLU A 36 -49.25 3.48 12.69
C GLU A 36 -48.39 2.45 13.39
N THR A 37 -47.37 1.99 12.71
CA THR A 37 -46.43 0.98 13.21
C THR A 37 -45.55 1.63 14.28
N SER A 38 -46.06 1.73 15.50
CA SER A 38 -45.23 2.10 16.65
C SER A 38 -44.50 0.85 17.12
N SER A 39 -43.20 0.80 16.86
CA SER A 39 -42.36 -0.25 17.44
C SER A 39 -42.09 0.10 18.89
N THR A 40 -42.50 -0.80 19.80
CA THR A 40 -42.15 -0.68 21.21
C THR A 40 -40.72 -1.21 21.40
N LEU A 41 -39.87 -0.40 21.95
CA LEU A 41 -38.46 -0.74 22.23
C LEU A 41 -38.32 -1.01 23.74
N HIS A 42 -37.46 -1.97 24.07
CA HIS A 42 -37.08 -2.22 25.45
C HIS A 42 -35.83 -1.44 25.80
N ALA A 43 -35.88 -0.59 26.81
CA ALA A 43 -34.76 0.17 27.35
C ALA A 43 -34.60 -0.19 28.84
N GLY A 44 -33.80 -1.21 29.11
CA GLY A 44 -33.72 -1.83 30.45
C GLY A 44 -35.06 -2.51 30.83
N ASP A 45 -35.60 -2.11 31.94
CA ASP A 45 -36.93 -2.54 32.45
C ASP A 45 -38.08 -1.64 31.98
N MET A 46 -37.79 -0.66 31.13
CA MET A 46 -38.75 0.29 30.58
C MET A 46 -39.13 -0.05 29.12
N LEU A 47 -40.32 0.30 28.73
CA LEU A 47 -40.85 0.22 27.37
C LEU A 47 -40.90 1.63 26.78
N VAL A 48 -40.28 1.81 25.64
CA VAL A 48 -40.15 3.10 24.93
C VAL A 48 -40.86 3.01 23.59
N GLN A 49 -41.86 3.86 23.35
CA GLN A 49 -42.47 4.02 22.04
C GLN A 49 -42.01 5.32 21.41
N LEU A 50 -41.53 5.24 20.18
CA LEU A 50 -41.02 6.38 19.44
C LEU A 50 -41.89 6.66 18.21
N GLN A 51 -42.22 7.94 17.99
CA GLN A 51 -42.97 8.39 16.83
C GLN A 51 -42.29 9.65 16.25
N LEU A 52 -41.86 9.56 14.98
CA LEU A 52 -41.30 10.68 14.26
C LEU A 52 -42.38 11.63 13.73
N ASP A 53 -42.12 12.94 13.74
CA ASP A 53 -43.05 13.98 13.26
C ASP A 53 -42.25 15.12 12.62
N PRO A 54 -42.21 15.26 11.26
CA PRO A 54 -42.84 14.37 10.27
C PRO A 54 -42.13 13.02 10.10
N ASP A 55 -42.83 12.04 9.53
CA ASP A 55 -42.30 10.79 9.07
C ASP A 55 -42.52 10.65 7.54
N PRO A 56 -41.46 10.73 6.70
CA PRO A 56 -40.04 10.77 7.03
C PRO A 56 -39.58 12.13 7.58
N PRO A 57 -38.48 12.14 8.35
CA PRO A 57 -37.80 13.37 8.77
C PRO A 57 -37.34 14.20 7.57
N ARG A 58 -37.20 15.50 7.73
CA ARG A 58 -36.78 16.44 6.69
C ARG A 58 -35.59 17.30 7.12
N ALA A 59 -34.93 17.93 6.19
CA ALA A 59 -33.98 18.98 6.52
C ALA A 59 -34.73 20.15 7.20
N GLY A 60 -34.20 20.68 8.31
CA GLY A 60 -34.83 21.65 9.17
C GLY A 60 -35.46 20.98 10.40
N ASP A 61 -36.48 21.63 10.96
CA ASP A 61 -37.09 21.21 12.24
C ASP A 61 -37.88 19.90 12.13
N ASN A 62 -37.62 19.01 13.06
CA ASN A 62 -38.26 17.72 13.22
C ASN A 62 -38.69 17.52 14.69
N GLY A 63 -39.68 16.67 14.88
CA GLY A 63 -40.16 16.26 16.21
C GLY A 63 -40.00 14.75 16.43
N LEU A 64 -39.76 14.37 17.66
CA LEU A 64 -39.83 12.99 18.15
C LEU A 64 -40.74 12.94 19.37
N ARG A 65 -41.79 12.17 19.29
CA ARG A 65 -42.63 11.87 20.44
C ARG A 65 -42.14 10.57 21.08
N VAL A 66 -41.95 10.62 22.39
CA VAL A 66 -41.49 9.50 23.22
C VAL A 66 -42.56 9.19 24.25
N GLU A 67 -42.96 7.94 24.37
CA GLU A 67 -43.83 7.47 25.42
C GLU A 67 -43.11 6.40 26.24
N LEU A 68 -42.98 6.64 27.55
CA LEU A 68 -42.27 5.75 28.49
C LEU A 68 -43.27 5.04 29.39
N THR A 69 -43.19 3.72 29.45
CA THR A 69 -43.98 2.90 30.34
C THR A 69 -43.11 1.84 31.04
N ASP A 70 -43.48 1.40 32.21
CA ASP A 70 -42.88 0.24 32.87
C ASP A 70 -43.30 -1.09 32.17
N ALA A 71 -42.75 -2.21 32.63
CA ALA A 71 -43.07 -3.55 32.11
C ALA A 71 -44.57 -3.92 32.29
N GLN A 72 -45.28 -3.23 33.16
CA GLN A 72 -46.71 -3.42 33.42
C GLN A 72 -47.59 -2.46 32.62
N GLY A 73 -47.00 -1.58 31.80
CA GLY A 73 -47.72 -0.62 30.98
C GLY A 73 -48.12 0.68 31.70
N LYS A 74 -47.60 0.92 32.91
CA LYS A 74 -47.83 2.16 33.65
C LYS A 74 -46.90 3.24 33.16
N ALA A 75 -47.44 4.44 32.94
CA ALA A 75 -46.68 5.59 32.49
C ALA A 75 -45.57 6.02 33.48
N ILE A 76 -44.41 6.32 33.02
CA ILE A 76 -43.25 6.79 33.79
C ILE A 76 -43.15 8.30 33.64
N ASP A 77 -43.56 9.06 34.64
CA ASP A 77 -43.44 10.50 34.68
C ASP A 77 -42.15 10.95 35.39
N GLY A 78 -41.66 12.14 35.04
CA GLY A 78 -40.51 12.75 35.71
C GLY A 78 -39.14 12.23 35.24
N ALA A 79 -39.07 11.48 34.15
CA ALA A 79 -37.81 11.09 33.55
C ALA A 79 -37.10 12.29 32.93
N GLN A 80 -35.79 12.36 33.09
CA GLN A 80 -34.95 13.29 32.40
C GLN A 80 -34.44 12.65 31.09
N LEU A 81 -34.72 13.28 29.95
CA LEU A 81 -34.30 12.77 28.66
C LEU A 81 -33.17 13.61 28.10
N GLY A 82 -32.10 12.97 27.69
CA GLY A 82 -31.01 13.56 26.89
C GLY A 82 -31.17 13.14 25.42
N PHE A 83 -31.05 14.07 24.48
CA PHE A 83 -31.18 13.76 23.09
C PHE A 83 -30.03 14.37 22.27
N VAL A 84 -29.39 13.52 21.46
CA VAL A 84 -28.29 13.89 20.56
C VAL A 84 -28.52 13.24 19.19
N TYR A 85 -28.23 13.99 18.14
CA TYR A 85 -28.14 13.44 16.79
C TYR A 85 -26.74 13.63 16.23
N ASP A 86 -26.25 12.66 15.50
CA ASP A 86 -24.94 12.70 14.85
C ASP A 86 -24.97 12.07 13.45
N MET A 87 -24.09 12.57 12.58
CA MET A 87 -23.77 12.02 11.28
C MET A 87 -22.26 11.88 11.16
N ALA A 88 -21.79 10.67 10.88
CA ALA A 88 -20.36 10.42 10.70
C ALA A 88 -19.78 11.21 9.52
N ALA A 89 -18.50 11.55 9.60
CA ALA A 89 -17.79 12.21 8.51
C ALA A 89 -17.86 11.39 7.20
N MET A 90 -18.22 12.05 6.10
CA MET A 90 -18.33 11.42 4.78
C MET A 90 -17.51 12.20 3.72
N GLY A 91 -16.48 11.59 3.20
CA GLY A 91 -15.63 12.22 2.18
C GLY A 91 -14.99 13.52 2.68
N SER A 92 -15.34 14.66 2.07
CA SER A 92 -14.86 15.99 2.48
C SER A 92 -15.72 16.68 3.53
N MET A 93 -16.83 16.07 3.98
CA MET A 93 -17.72 16.64 5.00
C MET A 93 -17.29 16.20 6.39
N PRO A 94 -17.10 17.12 7.33
CA PRO A 94 -16.79 16.79 8.73
C PRO A 94 -17.97 16.12 9.42
N GLU A 95 -17.70 15.46 10.54
CA GLU A 95 -18.73 14.98 11.46
C GLU A 95 -19.66 16.12 11.87
N MET A 96 -20.97 15.87 11.85
CA MET A 96 -22.00 16.79 12.31
C MET A 96 -22.70 16.23 13.52
N LYS A 97 -22.84 17.03 14.58
CA LYS A 97 -23.46 16.63 15.83
C LYS A 97 -24.29 17.80 16.41
N GLY A 98 -25.43 17.45 17.00
CA GLY A 98 -26.28 18.43 17.66
C GLY A 98 -27.20 17.79 18.70
N GLY A 99 -27.93 18.64 19.42
CA GLY A 99 -28.90 18.21 20.42
C GLY A 99 -30.31 18.65 20.08
N GLY A 100 -31.30 18.16 20.83
CA GLY A 100 -32.70 18.58 20.71
C GLY A 100 -33.27 19.09 22.02
N ASP A 101 -34.29 19.95 21.91
CA ASP A 101 -35.02 20.47 23.04
C ASP A 101 -36.11 19.49 23.50
N VAL A 102 -36.06 19.09 24.78
CA VAL A 102 -37.00 18.11 25.36
C VAL A 102 -38.04 18.82 26.19
N LYS A 103 -39.31 18.56 25.91
CA LYS A 103 -40.46 19.00 26.71
C LYS A 103 -41.19 17.80 27.30
N ALA A 104 -41.26 17.73 28.64
CA ALA A 104 -42.08 16.75 29.33
C ALA A 104 -43.55 17.09 29.22
N MET A 105 -44.39 16.09 28.99
CA MET A 105 -45.84 16.13 29.01
C MET A 105 -46.34 15.21 30.12
N SER A 106 -47.61 15.27 30.45
CA SER A 106 -48.23 14.35 31.45
C SER A 106 -48.40 12.95 30.88
N GLY A 107 -48.35 11.93 31.75
CA GLY A 107 -48.65 10.55 31.40
C GLY A 107 -47.51 9.84 30.66
N GLY A 108 -46.27 10.07 31.09
CA GLY A 108 -45.08 9.42 30.51
C GLY A 108 -44.73 9.83 29.11
N LYS A 109 -45.25 10.97 28.64
CA LYS A 109 -45.05 11.47 27.28
C LYS A 109 -44.06 12.61 27.23
N TYR A 110 -43.20 12.60 26.24
CA TYR A 110 -42.17 13.60 26.01
C TYR A 110 -42.18 13.99 24.55
N GLN A 111 -41.92 15.27 24.26
CA GLN A 111 -41.74 15.76 22.94
C GLN A 111 -40.33 16.35 22.79
N ILE A 112 -39.61 15.93 21.78
CA ILE A 112 -38.28 16.40 21.46
C ILE A 112 -38.34 17.12 20.11
N THR A 113 -37.77 18.30 20.06
CA THR A 113 -37.63 19.08 18.82
C THR A 113 -36.17 19.19 18.47
N TYR A 114 -35.81 18.84 17.22
CA TYR A 114 -34.42 18.85 16.79
C TYR A 114 -34.29 19.26 15.32
N PRO A 115 -33.28 20.06 14.95
CA PRO A 115 -33.03 20.44 13.58
C PRO A 115 -32.05 19.44 12.92
N LEU A 116 -32.40 18.95 11.71
CA LEU A 116 -31.45 18.22 10.86
C LEU A 116 -30.87 19.17 9.83
N PRO A 117 -29.55 19.42 9.81
CA PRO A 117 -28.93 20.40 8.89
C PRO A 117 -29.12 20.04 7.41
N MET A 118 -29.20 18.74 7.08
CA MET A 118 -29.32 18.23 5.72
C MET A 118 -29.98 16.87 5.67
N LEU A 119 -30.33 16.41 4.47
CA LEU A 119 -30.76 15.02 4.22
C LEU A 119 -29.54 14.10 4.26
N GLY A 120 -29.71 12.90 4.82
CA GLY A 120 -28.67 11.90 4.93
C GLY A 120 -28.95 10.91 6.07
N ASP A 121 -28.00 10.03 6.35
CA ASP A 121 -28.12 9.01 7.38
C ASP A 121 -27.70 9.59 8.74
N TRP A 122 -28.68 9.74 9.63
CA TRP A 122 -28.49 10.28 10.96
C TRP A 122 -28.67 9.21 12.02
N THR A 123 -27.79 9.20 13.02
CA THR A 123 -27.97 8.43 14.24
C THR A 123 -28.56 9.34 15.30
N LEU A 124 -29.68 8.90 15.87
CA LEU A 124 -30.36 9.59 16.96
C LEU A 124 -30.16 8.77 18.24
N THR A 125 -29.66 9.42 19.28
CA THR A 125 -29.38 8.82 20.58
C THR A 125 -30.27 9.47 21.64
N LEU A 126 -31.07 8.66 22.32
CA LEU A 126 -31.95 9.05 23.42
C LEU A 126 -31.46 8.42 24.71
N GLY A 127 -30.92 9.24 25.62
CA GLY A 127 -30.61 8.85 26.99
C GLY A 127 -31.82 9.06 27.90
N ILE A 128 -32.10 8.12 28.78
CA ILE A 128 -33.28 8.12 29.65
C ILE A 128 -32.84 7.88 31.10
N ASP A 129 -33.07 8.88 31.94
CA ASP A 129 -32.87 8.81 33.39
C ASP A 129 -34.23 8.92 34.07
N ALA A 130 -34.82 7.80 34.45
CA ALA A 130 -36.16 7.75 35.07
C ALA A 130 -36.05 7.41 36.55
N PRO A 131 -36.87 8.03 37.45
CA PRO A 131 -36.83 7.76 38.86
C PRO A 131 -37.20 6.29 39.17
N GLY A 132 -36.29 5.58 39.85
CA GLY A 132 -36.47 4.17 40.21
C GLY A 132 -36.11 3.17 39.13
N HIS A 133 -35.62 3.61 38.00
CA HIS A 133 -35.15 2.79 36.88
C HIS A 133 -33.67 3.05 36.58
N PRO A 134 -32.92 2.04 36.10
CA PRO A 134 -31.54 2.25 35.69
C PRO A 134 -31.46 3.18 34.45
N HIS A 135 -30.35 3.89 34.32
CA HIS A 135 -30.09 4.68 33.12
C HIS A 135 -30.15 3.80 31.86
N ALA A 136 -30.88 4.26 30.85
CA ALA A 136 -31.04 3.57 29.59
C ALA A 136 -30.76 4.44 28.41
N GLU A 137 -30.21 3.88 27.35
CA GLU A 137 -29.90 4.58 26.10
C GLU A 137 -30.50 3.84 24.91
N VAL A 138 -31.19 4.58 24.05
CA VAL A 138 -31.79 4.03 22.83
C VAL A 138 -31.18 4.73 21.64
N ARG A 139 -30.54 3.97 20.73
CA ARG A 139 -29.97 4.47 19.48
C ARG A 139 -30.77 3.95 18.31
N PHE A 140 -31.12 4.86 17.39
CA PHE A 140 -31.83 4.51 16.18
C PHE A 140 -31.37 5.37 15.02
N LYS A 141 -31.45 4.84 13.80
CA LYS A 141 -31.04 5.53 12.57
C LYS A 141 -32.27 5.99 11.82
N VAL A 142 -32.20 7.20 11.28
CA VAL A 142 -33.16 7.76 10.34
C VAL A 142 -32.42 8.13 9.05
N SER A 143 -33.03 7.80 7.92
CA SER A 143 -32.42 8.02 6.60
C SER A 143 -33.38 8.77 5.69
N PRO A 144 -33.62 10.07 5.93
CA PRO A 144 -34.47 10.87 5.02
C PRO A 144 -33.99 10.79 3.57
N PRO A 145 -34.89 10.56 2.58
CA PRO A 145 -36.35 10.71 2.67
C PRO A 145 -37.14 9.42 2.98
N HIS A 146 -36.52 8.37 3.54
CA HIS A 146 -37.21 7.13 3.86
C HIS A 146 -38.02 7.25 5.15
N LYS A 147 -39.21 6.60 5.16
CA LYS A 147 -40.09 6.57 6.34
C LYS A 147 -39.56 5.63 7.40
N GLY A 148 -39.82 5.98 8.66
CA GLY A 148 -39.50 5.17 9.82
C GLY A 148 -38.07 5.30 10.27
N TYR A 149 -37.70 4.45 11.20
CA TYR A 149 -36.34 4.37 11.75
C TYR A 149 -35.93 2.91 11.89
N THR A 150 -34.64 2.67 11.88
CA THR A 150 -34.04 1.37 12.21
C THR A 150 -33.36 1.47 13.55
N VAL A 151 -33.69 0.55 14.46
CA VAL A 151 -33.05 0.50 15.77
C VAL A 151 -31.60 0.03 15.60
N ALA A 152 -30.68 0.87 16.01
CA ALA A 152 -29.26 0.57 15.89
C ALA A 152 -28.77 -0.37 17.03
N THR A 153 -29.61 -0.52 18.09
CA THR A 153 -29.27 -1.39 19.21
C THR A 153 -30.55 -2.12 19.65
N ARG A 154 -30.57 -3.43 19.47
CA ARG A 154 -31.47 -4.26 20.24
C ARG A 154 -30.90 -4.33 21.67
N GLY A 155 -31.64 -3.80 22.63
CA GLY A 155 -31.44 -3.81 24.06
C GLY A 155 -30.18 -4.52 24.58
N ALA A 156 -29.09 -3.77 24.69
CA ALA A 156 -28.00 -4.15 25.57
C ALA A 156 -27.77 -2.97 26.51
N THR A 157 -28.13 -3.14 27.75
CA THR A 157 -27.62 -2.34 28.85
C THR A 157 -26.11 -2.43 28.84
N VAL A 158 -25.43 -1.41 28.32
CA VAL A 158 -24.01 -1.26 28.56
C VAL A 158 -23.84 -0.66 29.95
N SER A 159 -23.84 -1.51 30.95
CA SER A 159 -23.28 -1.17 32.25
C SER A 159 -21.79 -0.92 32.04
N ARG A 160 -21.37 0.32 32.07
CA ARG A 160 -19.95 0.73 32.17
C ARG A 160 -19.49 0.47 33.61
N GLU A 161 -19.24 -0.77 33.91
CA GLU A 161 -18.34 -1.17 34.99
C GLU A 161 -17.54 -2.37 34.52
N GLY A 162 -16.19 -2.22 34.54
CA GLY A 162 -15.24 -3.15 33.98
C GLY A 162 -15.28 -4.53 34.61
N GLY A 163 -16.02 -5.42 33.96
CA GLY A 163 -15.91 -6.86 34.16
C GLY A 163 -16.07 -7.57 32.81
N PRO A 164 -15.39 -8.69 32.61
CA PRO A 164 -15.46 -9.44 31.36
C PRO A 164 -16.91 -9.93 31.16
N GLN A 165 -17.51 -9.49 30.03
CA GLN A 165 -18.89 -9.93 29.70
C GLN A 165 -18.86 -11.43 29.41
N THR A 166 -19.59 -12.20 30.25
CA THR A 166 -19.78 -13.63 30.06
C THR A 166 -21.06 -13.82 29.26
N VAL A 167 -20.97 -14.46 28.12
CA VAL A 167 -22.12 -14.83 27.30
C VAL A 167 -22.48 -16.30 27.63
N GLU A 168 -23.63 -16.55 28.22
CA GLU A 168 -24.12 -17.90 28.42
C GLU A 168 -24.84 -18.39 27.17
N LEU A 169 -24.30 -19.39 26.51
CA LEU A 169 -24.89 -20.07 25.37
C LEU A 169 -25.02 -21.55 25.66
N ALA A 170 -26.28 -22.02 25.77
CA ALA A 170 -26.55 -23.43 25.93
C ALA A 170 -25.85 -24.29 24.86
N PRO A 171 -25.28 -25.45 25.22
CA PRO A 171 -24.53 -26.30 24.29
C PRO A 171 -25.25 -26.63 22.98
N GLU A 172 -26.59 -26.80 23.04
CA GLU A 172 -27.44 -27.05 21.88
C GLU A 172 -27.45 -25.87 20.92
N ARG A 173 -27.44 -24.63 21.43
CA ARG A 173 -27.32 -23.40 20.59
C ARG A 173 -25.94 -23.23 19.98
N GLN A 174 -24.88 -23.60 20.70
CA GLN A 174 -23.52 -23.54 20.15
C GLN A 174 -23.37 -24.48 18.94
N GLN A 175 -23.96 -25.69 19.01
CA GLN A 175 -23.97 -26.63 17.89
C GLN A 175 -24.82 -26.13 16.71
N LEU A 176 -25.96 -25.50 16.97
CA LEU A 176 -26.81 -24.90 15.92
C LEU A 176 -26.15 -23.75 15.18
N ILE A 177 -25.33 -22.95 15.86
CA ILE A 177 -24.62 -21.82 15.34
C ILE A 177 -23.30 -22.27 14.67
N GLY A 178 -22.84 -23.50 14.94
CA GLY A 178 -21.61 -24.06 14.37
C GLY A 178 -20.33 -23.43 14.97
N VAL A 179 -20.34 -23.16 16.28
CA VAL A 179 -19.17 -22.63 17.00
C VAL A 179 -18.06 -23.69 17.01
N VAL A 180 -16.91 -23.32 16.43
CA VAL A 180 -15.68 -24.12 16.44
C VAL A 180 -14.70 -23.47 17.41
N TYR A 181 -13.89 -24.27 18.09
CA TYR A 181 -12.88 -23.77 19.01
C TYR A 181 -11.47 -24.04 18.51
N ALA A 182 -10.58 -23.08 18.70
CA ALA A 182 -9.15 -23.24 18.51
C ALA A 182 -8.41 -22.95 19.81
N LYS A 183 -7.25 -23.58 19.96
CA LYS A 183 -6.38 -23.32 21.12
C LYS A 183 -5.46 -22.14 20.84
N VAL A 184 -5.26 -21.32 21.85
CA VAL A 184 -4.22 -20.30 21.87
C VAL A 184 -2.89 -21.01 22.08
N GLU A 185 -2.02 -21.00 21.08
CA GLU A 185 -0.74 -21.72 21.14
C GLU A 185 0.40 -20.94 20.49
N ARG A 186 1.63 -21.30 20.88
CA ARG A 186 2.81 -20.71 20.23
C ARG A 186 3.09 -21.39 18.91
N ARG A 187 3.13 -20.57 17.86
CA ARG A 187 3.44 -21.01 16.50
C ARG A 187 4.58 -20.18 15.90
N PRO A 188 5.36 -20.73 14.97
CA PRO A 188 6.25 -19.91 14.16
C PRO A 188 5.39 -19.00 13.26
N LEU A 189 5.42 -17.70 13.54
CA LEU A 189 4.73 -16.70 12.73
C LEU A 189 5.69 -16.04 11.76
N SER A 190 5.16 -15.64 10.61
CA SER A 190 5.84 -14.80 9.64
C SER A 190 4.93 -13.66 9.22
N LEU A 191 5.48 -12.46 9.18
CA LEU A 191 4.81 -11.30 8.64
C LEU A 191 5.20 -11.14 7.17
N THR A 192 4.22 -11.00 6.29
CA THR A 192 4.45 -10.75 4.87
C THR A 192 4.25 -9.27 4.55
N LEU A 193 5.34 -8.56 4.31
CA LEU A 193 5.30 -7.18 3.87
C LEU A 193 5.15 -7.14 2.35
N ARG A 194 4.21 -6.33 1.85
CA ARG A 194 3.96 -6.13 0.43
C ARG A 194 4.38 -4.73 0.04
N ALA A 195 5.16 -4.64 -1.02
CA ALA A 195 5.68 -3.37 -1.52
C ALA A 195 5.65 -3.32 -3.04
N SER A 196 5.51 -2.13 -3.58
CA SER A 196 5.77 -1.87 -4.98
C SER A 196 7.27 -1.67 -5.17
N GLY A 197 7.86 -2.34 -6.15
CA GLY A 197 9.28 -2.25 -6.43
C GLY A 197 9.56 -1.77 -7.84
N ARG A 198 10.61 -0.95 -8.01
CA ARG A 198 11.13 -0.55 -9.30
C ARG A 198 12.42 -1.28 -9.59
N VAL A 199 12.49 -1.87 -10.78
CA VAL A 199 13.69 -2.59 -11.25
C VAL A 199 14.74 -1.57 -11.69
N GLU A 200 15.94 -1.67 -11.12
CA GLU A 200 17.08 -0.80 -11.43
C GLU A 200 18.33 -1.62 -11.73
N VAL A 201 19.25 -1.00 -12.43
CA VAL A 201 20.54 -1.64 -12.72
C VAL A 201 21.36 -1.74 -11.42
N ASP A 202 22.08 -2.83 -11.25
CA ASP A 202 23.09 -2.92 -10.19
C ASP A 202 24.25 -1.96 -10.53
N GLU A 203 24.29 -0.82 -9.83
CA GLU A 203 25.30 0.23 -10.07
C GLU A 203 26.73 -0.27 -9.91
N THR A 204 26.94 -1.31 -9.09
CA THR A 204 28.27 -1.92 -8.91
C THR A 204 28.73 -2.73 -10.12
N GLN A 205 27.81 -3.02 -11.05
CA GLN A 205 28.05 -3.75 -12.28
C GLN A 205 28.00 -2.85 -13.53
N VAL A 206 28.03 -1.54 -13.32
CA VAL A 206 28.03 -0.53 -14.40
C VAL A 206 29.45 -0.02 -14.62
N ALA A 207 29.85 0.11 -15.86
CA ALA A 207 31.10 0.72 -16.26
C ALA A 207 30.84 1.81 -17.31
N ASP A 208 31.32 3.01 -17.02
CA ASP A 208 31.28 4.12 -17.96
C ASP A 208 32.57 4.17 -18.77
N VAL A 209 32.45 4.25 -20.08
CA VAL A 209 33.56 4.47 -21.00
C VAL A 209 33.70 5.96 -21.24
N VAL A 210 34.68 6.58 -20.59
CA VAL A 210 34.89 8.01 -20.56
C VAL A 210 36.17 8.38 -21.34
N LEU A 211 36.12 9.44 -22.14
CA LEU A 211 37.29 10.02 -22.77
C LEU A 211 38.07 10.91 -21.80
N LYS A 212 39.39 10.83 -21.87
CA LYS A 212 40.29 11.69 -21.11
C LYS A 212 41.00 12.77 -21.99
N TYR A 213 40.71 12.78 -23.28
CA TYR A 213 41.24 13.70 -24.25
C TYR A 213 40.21 13.97 -25.35
N ASP A 214 40.36 15.07 -26.08
CA ASP A 214 39.48 15.41 -27.20
C ASP A 214 39.73 14.50 -28.41
N ALA A 215 38.66 14.00 -29.01
CA ALA A 215 38.76 13.13 -30.17
C ALA A 215 37.56 13.23 -31.11
N TYR A 216 37.74 12.84 -32.36
CA TYR A 216 36.66 12.65 -33.33
C TYR A 216 36.30 11.18 -33.46
N VAL A 217 35.04 10.86 -33.50
CA VAL A 217 34.54 9.48 -33.67
C VAL A 217 34.68 9.09 -35.14
N ALA A 218 35.63 8.22 -35.45
CA ALA A 218 35.90 7.80 -36.82
C ALA A 218 34.96 6.65 -37.26
N LYS A 219 34.70 5.65 -36.38
CA LYS A 219 33.87 4.50 -36.68
C LYS A 219 33.27 3.96 -35.40
N LEU A 220 32.02 3.51 -35.48
CA LEU A 220 31.35 2.75 -34.41
C LEU A 220 31.32 1.27 -34.79
N PHE A 221 31.66 0.37 -33.87
CA PHE A 221 31.46 -1.08 -33.99
C PHE A 221 30.21 -1.46 -33.23
N VAL A 222 29.89 -0.73 -32.15
CA VAL A 222 28.71 -0.86 -31.35
C VAL A 222 27.91 0.44 -31.54
N ASP A 223 26.84 0.34 -32.31
CA ASP A 223 26.05 1.50 -32.74
C ASP A 223 24.64 1.55 -32.13
N GLN A 224 24.24 0.51 -31.36
CA GLN A 224 22.91 0.40 -30.81
C GLN A 224 22.93 0.21 -29.27
N THR A 225 22.01 0.90 -28.61
CA THR A 225 21.66 0.65 -27.22
C THR A 225 20.97 -0.71 -27.10
N GLY A 226 21.24 -1.47 -26.04
CA GLY A 226 20.73 -2.83 -25.87
C GLY A 226 21.63 -3.91 -26.46
N GLN A 227 22.67 -3.57 -27.24
CA GLN A 227 23.63 -4.53 -27.79
C GLN A 227 24.48 -5.12 -26.66
N HIS A 228 24.67 -6.45 -26.69
CA HIS A 228 25.55 -7.14 -25.75
C HIS A 228 26.99 -7.07 -26.22
N VAL A 229 27.91 -6.76 -25.31
CA VAL A 229 29.36 -6.67 -25.58
C VAL A 229 30.14 -7.50 -24.58
N LYS A 230 31.25 -8.09 -25.04
CA LYS A 230 32.18 -8.80 -24.16
C LYS A 230 33.34 -7.85 -23.77
N LYS A 231 33.93 -8.12 -22.60
CA LYS A 231 35.16 -7.44 -22.18
C LYS A 231 36.24 -7.56 -23.27
N GLY A 232 36.84 -6.43 -23.63
CA GLY A 232 37.83 -6.37 -24.68
C GLY A 232 37.26 -6.30 -26.10
N ALA A 233 35.93 -6.34 -26.32
CA ALA A 233 35.35 -6.14 -27.64
C ALA A 233 35.53 -4.69 -28.09
N PRO A 234 35.78 -4.44 -29.39
CA PRO A 234 35.92 -3.09 -29.91
C PRO A 234 34.56 -2.37 -29.86
N LEU A 235 34.56 -1.15 -29.33
CA LEU A 235 33.36 -0.31 -29.25
C LEU A 235 33.35 0.73 -30.38
N LEU A 236 34.43 1.46 -30.51
CA LEU A 236 34.58 2.50 -31.52
C LEU A 236 36.04 2.78 -31.82
N THR A 237 36.29 3.46 -32.95
CA THR A 237 37.60 4.01 -33.30
C THR A 237 37.54 5.53 -33.25
N LEU A 238 38.53 6.12 -32.59
CA LEU A 238 38.69 7.56 -32.42
C LEU A 238 39.89 8.07 -33.20
N TYR A 239 39.82 9.33 -33.60
CA TYR A 239 40.94 10.12 -34.08
C TYR A 239 41.18 11.29 -33.13
N SER A 240 42.37 11.38 -32.55
CA SER A 240 42.76 12.49 -31.68
C SER A 240 44.10 13.07 -32.13
N PRO A 241 44.15 14.35 -32.55
CA PRO A 241 45.40 15.02 -32.83
C PRO A 241 46.33 15.10 -31.64
N GLU A 242 45.76 15.28 -30.44
CA GLU A 242 46.51 15.38 -29.19
C GLU A 242 47.18 14.04 -28.82
N LEU A 243 46.45 12.94 -28.92
CA LEU A 243 46.98 11.62 -28.67
C LEU A 243 48.08 11.26 -29.72
N LEU A 244 47.83 11.60 -30.98
CA LEU A 244 48.83 11.40 -32.04
C LEU A 244 50.12 12.15 -31.74
N SER A 245 50.04 13.39 -31.22
CA SER A 245 51.23 14.15 -30.80
C SER A 245 51.94 13.46 -29.64
N ALA A 246 51.20 13.04 -28.61
CA ALA A 246 51.80 12.35 -27.46
C ALA A 246 52.45 11.00 -27.83
N GLU A 247 51.85 10.22 -28.72
CA GLU A 247 52.48 9.02 -29.28
C GLU A 247 53.77 9.31 -30.02
N ARG A 248 53.80 10.39 -30.80
CA ARG A 248 55.02 10.86 -31.49
C ARG A 248 56.08 11.29 -30.50
N ASP A 249 55.73 12.08 -29.51
CA ASP A 249 56.64 12.55 -28.46
C ASP A 249 57.29 11.34 -27.74
N TYR A 250 56.50 10.31 -27.40
CA TYR A 250 56.99 9.06 -26.80
C TYR A 250 57.97 8.31 -27.74
N LEU A 251 57.62 8.18 -29.02
CA LEU A 251 58.50 7.53 -30.01
C LEU A 251 59.77 8.31 -30.25
N VAL A 252 59.73 9.65 -30.23
CA VAL A 252 60.92 10.51 -30.30
C VAL A 252 61.80 10.31 -29.08
N ALA A 253 61.24 10.31 -27.88
CA ALA A 253 61.98 10.01 -26.64
C ALA A 253 62.69 8.65 -26.70
N LEU A 254 62.01 7.62 -27.23
CA LEU A 254 62.60 6.26 -27.39
C LEU A 254 63.74 6.22 -28.41
N ARG A 255 63.71 7.05 -29.44
CA ARG A 255 64.72 7.07 -30.52
C ARG A 255 65.87 8.01 -30.26
N SER A 256 65.73 8.93 -29.29
CA SER A 256 66.78 9.85 -28.94
C SER A 256 67.86 9.10 -28.15
N PRO A 257 68.98 8.69 -28.76
CA PRO A 257 70.16 8.31 -27.98
C PRO A 257 70.60 9.61 -27.28
N GLY A 258 70.77 9.56 -25.95
CA GLY A 258 71.16 10.75 -25.20
C GLY A 258 72.08 11.60 -26.01
N VAL A 259 71.68 12.81 -26.37
CA VAL A 259 72.41 13.67 -27.35
C VAL A 259 73.85 13.85 -26.86
N PRO A 260 74.84 13.33 -27.59
CA PRO A 260 76.17 13.82 -27.41
C PRO A 260 76.14 15.24 -27.96
N GLY A 261 76.29 16.26 -27.12
CA GLY A 261 76.36 17.64 -27.53
C GLY A 261 77.33 17.77 -28.65
N GLY A 262 76.85 18.22 -29.84
CA GLY A 262 77.70 18.59 -30.96
C GLY A 262 78.69 19.64 -30.50
N GLY A 263 79.96 19.27 -30.47
CA GLY A 263 81.07 20.11 -30.12
C GLY A 263 82.33 19.23 -29.99
N ALA A 264 83.13 19.17 -31.00
CA ALA A 264 84.43 18.50 -30.99
C ALA A 264 85.25 19.02 -29.82
N GLY A 265 85.61 18.11 -28.89
CA GLY A 265 86.65 18.36 -27.91
C GLY A 265 86.15 18.54 -26.48
N PHE A 266 86.14 17.46 -25.79
CA PHE A 266 86.55 17.19 -24.40
C PHE A 266 85.92 15.86 -23.94
N ALA A 267 86.79 14.84 -23.96
CA ALA A 267 86.51 13.56 -23.33
C ALA A 267 86.48 13.76 -21.81
N GLY A 268 85.27 13.60 -21.19
CA GLY A 268 85.06 13.60 -19.77
C GLY A 268 84.01 12.57 -19.44
N ASP A 269 84.43 11.48 -18.80
CA ASP A 269 83.68 10.26 -18.49
C ASP A 269 82.36 10.38 -17.63
N GLY A 270 81.94 11.58 -17.30
CA GLY A 270 80.75 11.80 -16.46
C GLY A 270 79.48 12.25 -17.18
N ARG A 271 79.53 12.68 -18.45
CA ARG A 271 78.41 13.27 -19.22
C ARG A 271 77.53 12.24 -19.93
N SER A 272 78.05 11.07 -20.23
CA SER A 272 77.30 10.00 -20.91
C SER A 272 76.28 9.31 -20.01
N SER A 273 76.56 9.14 -18.73
CA SER A 273 75.65 8.57 -17.79
C SER A 273 74.51 9.53 -17.41
N GLN A 274 74.77 10.83 -17.37
CA GLN A 274 73.80 11.85 -17.04
C GLN A 274 72.78 12.07 -18.20
N SER A 275 73.22 11.99 -19.45
CA SER A 275 72.36 12.07 -20.62
C SER A 275 71.51 10.82 -20.82
N GLY A 276 72.01 9.64 -20.44
CA GLY A 276 71.22 8.41 -20.43
C GLY A 276 70.08 8.43 -19.37
N ALA A 277 70.44 8.89 -18.15
CA ALA A 277 69.43 9.02 -17.09
C ALA A 277 68.32 10.04 -17.42
N LEU A 278 68.67 11.17 -18.06
CA LEU A 278 67.68 12.17 -18.52
C LEU A 278 66.78 11.62 -19.61
N ASN A 279 67.31 10.86 -20.56
CA ASN A 279 66.54 10.24 -21.61
C ASN A 279 65.52 9.20 -21.07
N GLU A 280 65.98 8.38 -20.10
CA GLU A 280 65.07 7.45 -19.41
C GLU A 280 63.96 8.18 -18.68
N GLN A 281 64.22 9.32 -18.05
CA GLN A 281 63.20 10.15 -17.41
C GLN A 281 62.20 10.69 -18.43
N LEU A 282 62.63 11.16 -19.60
CA LEU A 282 61.77 11.63 -20.67
C LEU A 282 60.87 10.52 -21.23
N VAL A 283 61.44 9.31 -21.43
CA VAL A 283 60.67 8.14 -21.87
C VAL A 283 59.59 7.76 -20.83
N ARG A 284 59.99 7.73 -19.54
CA ARG A 284 59.01 7.44 -18.45
C ARG A 284 57.92 8.49 -18.40
N ALA A 285 58.22 9.77 -18.42
CA ALA A 285 57.26 10.85 -18.41
C ALA A 285 56.28 10.79 -19.59
N ALA A 286 56.79 10.51 -20.80
CA ALA A 286 55.97 10.34 -21.98
C ALA A 286 55.05 9.08 -21.87
N GLU A 287 55.60 7.98 -21.33
CA GLU A 287 54.82 6.76 -21.07
C GLU A 287 53.72 6.98 -20.01
N GLU A 288 54.02 7.66 -18.91
CA GLU A 288 53.04 8.03 -17.88
C GLU A 288 51.94 8.91 -18.46
N ARG A 289 52.26 9.88 -19.34
CA ARG A 289 51.26 10.70 -20.03
C ARG A 289 50.30 9.85 -20.87
N LEU A 290 50.81 8.83 -21.61
CA LEU A 290 49.99 7.92 -22.38
C LEU A 290 49.10 7.06 -21.46
N LYS A 291 49.62 6.57 -20.30
CA LYS A 291 48.86 5.84 -19.29
C LYS A 291 47.75 6.70 -18.67
N LEU A 292 48.03 7.95 -18.37
CA LEU A 292 47.02 8.90 -17.88
C LEU A 292 45.88 9.11 -18.88
N TRP A 293 46.13 8.95 -20.17
CA TRP A 293 45.12 8.99 -21.24
C TRP A 293 44.46 7.64 -21.53
N ASN A 294 44.59 6.67 -20.62
CA ASN A 294 44.01 5.32 -20.70
C ASN A 294 44.54 4.44 -21.85
N LEU A 295 45.74 4.69 -22.34
CA LEU A 295 46.41 3.69 -23.16
C LEU A 295 46.91 2.56 -22.26
N GLY A 296 46.38 1.36 -22.50
CA GLY A 296 46.79 0.17 -21.76
C GLY A 296 48.24 -0.22 -22.10
N GLU A 297 48.90 -0.94 -21.17
CA GLU A 297 50.28 -1.39 -21.37
C GLU A 297 50.47 -2.17 -22.68
N ALA A 298 49.51 -2.98 -23.06
CA ALA A 298 49.50 -3.72 -24.34
C ALA A 298 49.50 -2.77 -25.55
N GLN A 299 48.79 -1.66 -25.49
CA GLN A 299 48.74 -0.66 -26.54
C GLN A 299 50.06 0.12 -26.62
N ILE A 300 50.63 0.48 -25.48
CA ILE A 300 51.95 1.15 -25.39
C ILE A 300 53.07 0.21 -25.91
N ALA A 301 53.04 -1.07 -25.56
CA ALA A 301 53.98 -2.07 -26.06
C ALA A 301 53.83 -2.27 -27.58
N ALA A 302 52.58 -2.29 -28.08
CA ALA A 302 52.32 -2.35 -29.51
C ALA A 302 52.84 -1.11 -30.26
N LEU A 303 52.67 0.11 -29.70
CA LEU A 303 53.19 1.36 -30.20
C LEU A 303 54.73 1.33 -30.27
N ARG A 304 55.39 0.85 -29.21
CA ARG A 304 56.83 0.68 -29.13
C ARG A 304 57.32 -0.28 -30.22
N LYS A 305 56.67 -1.45 -30.37
CA LYS A 305 57.02 -2.46 -31.37
C LYS A 305 56.82 -1.97 -32.79
N ARG A 306 55.71 -1.27 -33.06
CA ARG A 306 55.37 -0.72 -34.38
C ARG A 306 56.27 0.43 -34.78
N GLY A 307 56.72 1.24 -33.84
CA GLY A 307 57.63 2.37 -34.05
C GLY A 307 57.03 3.53 -34.85
N SER A 308 55.71 3.53 -35.04
CA SER A 308 54.97 4.61 -35.72
C SER A 308 53.69 4.95 -35.00
N ALA A 309 53.40 6.22 -34.82
CA ALA A 309 52.17 6.70 -34.24
C ALA A 309 50.98 6.47 -35.20
N GLU A 310 49.86 6.02 -34.68
CA GLU A 310 48.64 5.83 -35.47
C GLU A 310 47.62 6.92 -35.15
N PRO A 311 47.01 7.52 -36.18
CA PRO A 311 46.03 8.57 -35.99
C PRO A 311 44.71 8.08 -35.43
N ARG A 312 44.52 6.77 -35.39
CA ARG A 312 43.26 6.13 -34.95
C ARG A 312 43.53 5.15 -33.83
N VAL A 313 42.78 5.31 -32.75
CA VAL A 313 42.81 4.40 -31.57
C VAL A 313 41.48 3.74 -31.40
N THR A 314 41.48 2.44 -31.17
CA THR A 314 40.26 1.67 -30.90
C THR A 314 40.05 1.59 -29.38
N ILE A 315 38.86 2.00 -28.94
CA ILE A 315 38.42 1.87 -27.56
C ILE A 315 37.66 0.54 -27.43
N HIS A 316 38.00 -0.19 -26.38
CA HIS A 316 37.44 -1.51 -26.08
C HIS A 316 36.56 -1.48 -24.84
N SER A 317 35.64 -2.42 -24.76
CA SER A 317 34.78 -2.57 -23.57
C SER A 317 35.60 -2.98 -22.34
N PRO A 318 35.45 -2.27 -21.21
CA PRO A 318 36.11 -2.64 -19.95
C PRO A 318 35.48 -3.85 -19.26
N THR A 319 34.23 -4.19 -19.58
CA THR A 319 33.46 -5.26 -18.94
C THR A 319 32.57 -6.01 -19.92
N ASP A 320 32.09 -7.19 -19.49
CA ASP A 320 30.99 -7.88 -20.15
C ASP A 320 29.67 -7.22 -19.75
N GLY A 321 28.75 -7.01 -20.70
CA GLY A 321 27.46 -6.43 -20.37
C GLY A 321 26.66 -5.98 -21.57
N THR A 322 25.57 -5.30 -21.27
CA THR A 322 24.68 -4.68 -22.27
C THR A 322 24.91 -3.17 -22.29
N VAL A 323 24.94 -2.59 -23.47
CA VAL A 323 25.02 -1.14 -23.65
C VAL A 323 23.70 -0.51 -23.16
N LEU A 324 23.77 0.16 -22.03
CA LEU A 324 22.61 0.84 -21.40
C LEU A 324 22.36 2.20 -22.05
N GLU A 325 23.46 2.89 -22.37
CA GLU A 325 23.44 4.22 -22.96
C GLU A 325 24.60 4.40 -23.95
N LYS A 326 24.34 5.07 -25.07
CA LYS A 326 25.31 5.46 -26.07
C LYS A 326 25.08 6.92 -26.43
N THR A 327 26.07 7.77 -26.17
CA THR A 327 25.98 9.23 -26.41
C THR A 327 26.69 9.68 -27.70
N VAL A 328 27.47 8.79 -28.31
CA VAL A 328 28.34 9.14 -29.46
C VAL A 328 27.70 8.79 -30.79
N VAL A 329 28.04 9.60 -31.79
CA VAL A 329 27.64 9.42 -33.17
C VAL A 329 28.92 9.48 -34.06
N ALA A 330 28.97 8.67 -35.11
CA ALA A 330 30.08 8.68 -36.04
C ALA A 330 30.24 10.08 -36.71
N GLY A 331 31.45 10.56 -36.82
CA GLY A 331 31.77 11.88 -37.37
C GLY A 331 31.70 13.05 -36.39
N THR A 332 31.21 12.86 -35.18
CA THR A 332 31.12 13.92 -34.17
C THR A 332 32.39 14.04 -33.33
N LYS A 333 32.62 15.25 -32.78
CA LYS A 333 33.68 15.49 -31.79
C LYS A 333 33.16 15.09 -30.40
N ALA A 334 33.91 14.28 -29.69
CA ALA A 334 33.74 13.97 -28.30
C ALA A 334 34.84 14.65 -27.47
N MET A 335 34.47 15.35 -26.41
CA MET A 335 35.36 16.09 -25.54
C MET A 335 35.83 15.24 -24.35
N ALA A 336 36.96 15.62 -23.77
CA ALA A 336 37.44 15.06 -22.51
C ALA A 336 36.37 15.17 -21.44
N GLY A 337 36.15 14.10 -20.66
CA GLY A 337 35.11 14.02 -19.66
C GLY A 337 33.77 13.45 -20.15
N ASN A 338 33.55 13.38 -21.46
CA ASN A 338 32.32 12.83 -22.00
C ASN A 338 32.24 11.30 -21.77
N VAL A 339 31.11 10.83 -21.28
CA VAL A 339 30.75 9.41 -21.25
C VAL A 339 30.31 9.00 -22.65
N LEU A 340 31.02 8.05 -23.27
CA LEU A 340 30.70 7.56 -24.61
C LEU A 340 29.71 6.43 -24.60
N TYR A 341 29.91 5.49 -23.70
CA TYR A 341 29.04 4.34 -23.44
C TYR A 341 28.92 4.11 -21.97
N ARG A 342 27.72 3.70 -21.56
CA ARG A 342 27.45 3.11 -20.26
C ARG A 342 27.09 1.64 -20.47
N ILE A 343 27.87 0.73 -19.88
CA ILE A 343 27.75 -0.71 -20.08
C ILE A 343 27.44 -1.33 -18.72
N GLY A 344 26.38 -2.12 -18.63
CA GLY A 344 25.97 -2.76 -17.38
C GLY A 344 25.71 -4.25 -17.55
N ASN A 345 26.06 -5.03 -16.54
CA ASN A 345 25.71 -6.44 -16.47
C ASN A 345 24.30 -6.56 -15.88
N LEU A 346 23.35 -7.04 -16.68
CA LEU A 346 21.96 -7.23 -16.28
C LEU A 346 21.65 -8.62 -15.72
N GLY A 347 22.65 -9.50 -15.58
CA GLY A 347 22.46 -10.85 -15.02
C GLY A 347 22.11 -10.87 -13.54
N ARG A 348 22.40 -9.78 -12.83
CA ARG A 348 21.95 -9.46 -11.49
C ARG A 348 21.35 -8.06 -11.51
N ILE A 349 20.23 -7.88 -10.84
CA ILE A 349 19.46 -6.64 -10.92
C ILE A 349 19.06 -6.20 -9.50
N TRP A 350 18.94 -4.91 -9.32
CA TRP A 350 18.36 -4.34 -8.11
C TRP A 350 16.87 -4.09 -8.28
N VAL A 351 16.15 -4.18 -7.18
CA VAL A 351 14.78 -3.73 -7.09
C VAL A 351 14.70 -2.81 -5.87
N ILE A 352 14.34 -1.58 -6.10
CA ILE A 352 14.10 -0.62 -5.03
C ILE A 352 12.62 -0.74 -4.68
N ALA A 353 12.34 -1.22 -3.47
CA ALA A 353 10.99 -1.38 -2.96
C ALA A 353 10.65 -0.22 -2.01
N ASP A 354 9.47 0.34 -2.19
CA ASP A 354 8.91 1.38 -1.33
C ASP A 354 8.01 0.72 -0.29
N LEU A 355 8.43 0.78 0.97
CA LEU A 355 7.76 0.22 2.14
C LEU A 355 7.12 1.33 2.97
N PHE A 356 6.06 1.03 3.69
CA PHE A 356 5.48 1.99 4.62
C PHE A 356 6.39 2.24 5.82
N GLU A 357 6.32 3.41 6.40
CA GLU A 357 7.08 3.78 7.60
C GLU A 357 6.81 2.83 8.78
N SER A 358 5.56 2.33 8.89
CA SER A 358 5.15 1.31 9.86
C SER A 358 5.91 -0.02 9.73
N ASP A 359 6.41 -0.34 8.53
CA ASP A 359 7.13 -1.57 8.25
C ASP A 359 8.62 -1.50 8.63
N ALA A 360 9.12 -0.28 8.85
CA ALA A 360 10.53 -0.01 9.13
C ALA A 360 11.14 -0.88 10.27
N PRO A 361 10.44 -1.12 11.40
CA PRO A 361 10.98 -1.95 12.47
C PRO A 361 11.22 -3.41 12.10
N TYR A 362 10.55 -3.88 11.07
CA TYR A 362 10.59 -5.29 10.66
C TYR A 362 11.59 -5.55 9.53
N VAL A 363 11.94 -4.54 8.73
CA VAL A 363 12.79 -4.72 7.55
C VAL A 363 14.26 -4.63 7.90
N ARG A 364 15.01 -5.67 7.53
CA ARG A 364 16.46 -5.76 7.76
C ARG A 364 17.15 -6.48 6.60
N PRO A 365 18.44 -6.22 6.36
CA PRO A 365 19.21 -6.97 5.39
C PRO A 365 19.20 -8.48 5.66
N GLY A 366 19.16 -9.28 4.58
CA GLY A 366 19.13 -10.74 4.65
C GLY A 366 17.73 -11.36 4.60
N LEU A 367 16.66 -10.60 4.76
CA LEU A 367 15.30 -11.14 4.68
C LEU A 367 15.01 -11.68 3.27
N PRO A 368 14.37 -12.87 3.17
CA PRO A 368 13.96 -13.43 1.89
C PRO A 368 12.85 -12.58 1.27
N ALA A 369 12.91 -12.44 -0.03
CA ALA A 369 11.92 -11.69 -0.78
C ALA A 369 11.53 -12.43 -2.05
N THR A 370 10.29 -12.28 -2.44
CA THR A 370 9.72 -12.83 -3.67
C THR A 370 9.22 -11.67 -4.53
N LEU A 371 9.62 -11.68 -5.80
CA LEU A 371 9.20 -10.71 -6.79
C LEU A 371 8.27 -11.37 -7.79
N THR A 372 7.17 -10.70 -8.12
CA THR A 372 6.23 -11.10 -9.18
C THR A 372 6.03 -9.95 -10.15
N LEU A 373 5.98 -10.28 -11.44
CA LEU A 373 5.66 -9.31 -12.49
C LEU A 373 4.16 -9.42 -12.82
N PRO A 374 3.36 -8.36 -12.67
CA PRO A 374 1.90 -8.42 -12.88
C PRO A 374 1.49 -8.92 -14.27
N PHE A 375 2.34 -8.69 -15.29
CA PHE A 375 2.05 -8.99 -16.70
C PHE A 375 2.80 -10.21 -17.26
N ALA A 376 3.60 -10.93 -16.47
CA ALA A 376 4.44 -12.04 -16.96
C ALA A 376 3.94 -13.42 -16.50
N GLY A 377 2.63 -13.59 -16.34
CA GLY A 377 2.05 -14.90 -15.99
C GLY A 377 2.44 -15.46 -14.62
N GLY A 378 2.88 -14.59 -13.70
CA GLY A 378 3.03 -14.95 -12.29
C GLY A 378 4.28 -15.74 -11.90
N ALA A 379 5.30 -15.82 -12.76
CA ALA A 379 6.57 -16.43 -12.38
C ALA A 379 7.21 -15.65 -11.21
N ALA A 380 7.29 -16.29 -10.06
CA ALA A 380 7.88 -15.71 -8.86
C ALA A 380 9.41 -15.87 -8.90
N LEU A 381 10.13 -14.78 -8.74
CA LEU A 381 11.58 -14.76 -8.61
C LEU A 381 11.95 -14.58 -7.14
N ARG A 382 12.92 -15.36 -6.68
CA ARG A 382 13.43 -15.28 -5.30
C ARG A 382 14.66 -14.40 -5.23
N GLY A 383 14.72 -13.56 -4.22
CA GLY A 383 15.82 -12.68 -3.89
C GLY A 383 15.88 -12.41 -2.40
N ASN A 384 16.62 -11.41 -2.02
CA ASN A 384 16.76 -11.01 -0.63
C ASN A 384 16.93 -9.50 -0.50
N VAL A 385 16.58 -8.97 0.66
CA VAL A 385 16.88 -7.60 1.04
C VAL A 385 18.39 -7.47 1.23
N GLN A 386 19.01 -6.60 0.45
CA GLN A 386 20.44 -6.33 0.53
C GLN A 386 20.74 -5.15 1.45
N PHE A 387 19.94 -4.11 1.35
CA PHE A 387 20.18 -2.85 2.05
C PHE A 387 18.87 -2.13 2.33
N VAL A 388 18.78 -1.45 3.46
CA VAL A 388 17.67 -0.57 3.82
C VAL A 388 18.22 0.84 3.89
N TYR A 389 17.62 1.75 3.15
CA TYR A 389 18.07 3.14 3.14
C TYR A 389 17.77 3.80 4.49
N PRO A 390 18.71 4.59 5.04
CA PRO A 390 18.53 5.20 6.36
C PRO A 390 17.60 6.44 6.33
N THR A 391 17.07 6.78 5.17
CA THR A 391 16.23 7.96 4.95
C THR A 391 14.83 7.56 4.50
N VAL A 392 13.83 8.22 5.05
CA VAL A 392 12.43 8.13 4.61
C VAL A 392 12.18 9.25 3.60
N ASP A 393 11.46 8.96 2.54
CA ASP A 393 11.02 9.96 1.57
C ASP A 393 9.91 10.81 2.21
N GLU A 394 10.15 12.12 2.36
CA GLU A 394 9.23 13.03 3.04
C GLU A 394 7.88 13.20 2.34
N LYS A 395 7.84 13.02 1.01
CA LYS A 395 6.63 13.22 0.21
C LYS A 395 5.72 11.99 0.26
N THR A 396 6.33 10.80 0.15
CA THR A 396 5.60 9.52 0.10
C THR A 396 5.50 8.86 1.47
N ARG A 397 6.28 9.31 2.46
CA ARG A 397 6.45 8.67 3.77
C ARG A 397 6.80 7.19 3.65
N SER A 398 7.61 6.86 2.66
CA SER A 398 8.05 5.50 2.41
C SER A 398 9.52 5.32 2.74
N LEU A 399 9.83 4.14 3.28
CA LEU A 399 11.18 3.64 3.48
C LEU A 399 11.59 2.86 2.25
N ARG A 400 12.76 3.16 1.69
CA ARG A 400 13.28 2.41 0.55
C ARG A 400 14.14 1.24 1.01
N ALA A 401 13.90 0.08 0.43
CA ALA A 401 14.74 -1.10 0.58
C ALA A 401 15.26 -1.55 -0.78
N ARG A 402 16.56 -1.84 -0.84
CA ARG A 402 17.20 -2.41 -2.02
C ARG A 402 17.25 -3.91 -1.90
N LEU A 403 16.65 -4.56 -2.87
CA LEU A 403 16.64 -6.01 -2.99
C LEU A 403 17.47 -6.45 -4.20
N VAL A 404 18.03 -7.63 -4.13
CA VAL A 404 18.85 -8.21 -5.19
C VAL A 404 18.17 -9.46 -5.72
N PHE A 405 18.05 -9.53 -7.04
CA PHE A 405 17.48 -10.67 -7.75
C PHE A 405 18.41 -11.17 -8.86
N PRO A 406 18.55 -12.49 -9.02
CA PRO A 406 19.20 -13.07 -10.18
C PRO A 406 18.33 -12.85 -11.43
N ASN A 407 18.95 -12.47 -12.53
CA ASN A 407 18.28 -12.17 -13.79
C ASN A 407 18.94 -12.87 -14.99
N ALA A 408 19.28 -14.14 -14.84
CA ALA A 408 20.01 -14.91 -15.86
C ALA A 408 19.26 -14.97 -17.22
N ARG A 409 17.93 -14.92 -17.19
CA ARG A 409 17.09 -14.91 -18.42
C ARG A 409 16.82 -13.51 -18.96
N LEU A 410 17.36 -12.46 -18.35
CA LEU A 410 17.13 -11.06 -18.70
C LEU A 410 15.63 -10.68 -18.79
N SER A 411 14.80 -11.35 -18.00
CA SER A 411 13.35 -11.10 -17.95
C SER A 411 13.02 -9.80 -17.22
N LEU A 412 13.85 -9.42 -16.23
CA LEU A 412 13.74 -8.14 -15.54
C LEU A 412 14.53 -7.08 -16.32
N LYS A 413 13.84 -6.04 -16.76
CA LYS A 413 14.44 -4.91 -17.46
C LYS A 413 14.41 -3.68 -16.56
N PRO A 414 15.48 -2.88 -16.52
CA PRO A 414 15.47 -1.61 -15.79
C PRO A 414 14.28 -0.74 -16.18
N GLY A 415 13.65 -0.11 -15.19
CA GLY A 415 12.45 0.69 -15.36
C GLY A 415 11.11 -0.07 -15.21
N MET A 416 11.12 -1.41 -15.13
CA MET A 416 9.91 -2.19 -14.85
C MET A 416 9.46 -2.00 -13.41
N PHE A 417 8.14 -2.10 -13.20
CA PHE A 417 7.53 -2.23 -11.87
C PHE A 417 7.24 -3.69 -11.58
N ALA A 418 7.36 -4.05 -10.32
CA ALA A 418 7.14 -5.41 -9.84
C ALA A 418 6.52 -5.37 -8.43
N ASP A 419 5.72 -6.37 -8.11
CA ASP A 419 5.22 -6.58 -6.77
C ASP A 419 6.25 -7.39 -5.97
N VAL A 420 6.62 -6.87 -4.82
CA VAL A 420 7.60 -7.47 -3.91
C VAL A 420 6.88 -7.93 -2.64
N LYS A 421 7.16 -9.15 -2.22
CA LYS A 421 6.76 -9.70 -0.92
C LYS A 421 8.02 -10.01 -0.13
N ILE A 422 8.16 -9.41 1.05
CA ILE A 422 9.26 -9.66 1.97
C ILE A 422 8.72 -10.49 3.13
N GLU A 423 9.32 -11.63 3.40
CA GLU A 423 8.95 -12.51 4.49
C GLU A 423 9.79 -12.22 5.72
N VAL A 424 9.13 -11.80 6.79
CA VAL A 424 9.77 -11.48 8.07
C VAL A 424 9.46 -12.59 9.07
N PRO A 425 10.41 -13.45 9.42
CA PRO A 425 10.18 -14.45 10.45
C PRO A 425 10.14 -13.78 11.83
N LEU A 426 9.01 -13.91 12.53
CA LEU A 426 8.80 -13.37 13.88
C LEU A 426 9.22 -14.35 14.97
N GLY A 427 9.53 -15.61 14.59
CA GLY A 427 9.83 -16.68 15.54
C GLY A 427 8.57 -17.27 16.17
N SER A 428 8.72 -17.98 17.29
CA SER A 428 7.59 -18.59 17.99
C SER A 428 6.85 -17.53 18.82
N ARG A 429 5.61 -17.24 18.43
CA ARG A 429 4.75 -16.24 19.06
C ARG A 429 3.43 -16.87 19.49
N LEU A 430 2.86 -16.36 20.59
CA LEU A 430 1.51 -16.71 20.97
C LEU A 430 0.54 -16.23 19.92
N SER A 431 -0.35 -17.08 19.44
CA SER A 431 -1.19 -16.77 18.29
C SER A 431 -2.56 -17.41 18.37
N VAL A 432 -3.49 -16.78 17.66
CA VAL A 432 -4.85 -17.27 17.43
C VAL A 432 -5.18 -17.15 15.94
N PRO A 433 -6.08 -17.99 15.40
CA PRO A 433 -6.62 -17.78 14.06
C PRO A 433 -7.29 -16.39 13.97
N ASP A 434 -7.16 -15.70 12.83
CA ASP A 434 -7.83 -14.40 12.58
C ASP A 434 -9.35 -14.49 12.80
N ASP A 435 -9.97 -15.61 12.41
CA ASP A 435 -11.40 -15.90 12.62
C ASP A 435 -11.83 -15.92 14.10
N ALA A 436 -10.89 -16.04 15.04
CA ALA A 436 -11.16 -16.01 16.47
C ALA A 436 -11.31 -14.60 17.04
N LEU A 437 -10.97 -13.58 16.25
CA LEU A 437 -10.96 -12.19 16.66
C LEU A 437 -12.13 -11.41 16.05
N LEU A 438 -12.86 -10.72 16.89
CA LEU A 438 -13.92 -9.80 16.48
C LEU A 438 -13.39 -8.37 16.59
N ALA A 439 -13.38 -7.64 15.49
CA ALA A 439 -13.05 -6.21 15.48
C ALA A 439 -14.30 -5.39 15.86
N SER A 440 -14.20 -4.55 16.89
CA SER A 440 -15.22 -3.59 17.30
C SER A 440 -14.58 -2.22 17.50
N GLY A 441 -14.66 -1.36 16.49
CA GLY A 441 -13.94 -0.09 16.46
C GLY A 441 -12.42 -0.33 16.45
N GLU A 442 -11.71 0.29 17.38
CA GLU A 442 -10.25 0.15 17.54
C GLU A 442 -9.84 -1.06 18.39
N HIS A 443 -10.82 -1.76 19.01
CA HIS A 443 -10.59 -2.88 19.91
C HIS A 443 -10.83 -4.21 19.21
N ARG A 444 -10.11 -5.24 19.64
CA ARG A 444 -10.31 -6.62 19.21
C ARG A 444 -10.69 -7.47 20.41
N TYR A 445 -11.66 -8.37 20.23
CA TYR A 445 -12.19 -9.24 21.26
C TYR A 445 -12.09 -10.69 20.81
N ALA A 446 -11.77 -11.57 21.76
CA ALA A 446 -11.87 -13.02 21.60
C ALA A 446 -12.87 -13.59 22.61
N PHE A 447 -13.65 -14.60 22.20
CA PHE A 447 -14.56 -15.31 23.09
C PHE A 447 -13.87 -16.56 23.63
N VAL A 448 -13.46 -16.50 24.90
CA VAL A 448 -12.74 -17.56 25.58
C VAL A 448 -13.74 -18.48 26.27
N LYS A 449 -13.61 -19.78 26.04
CA LYS A 449 -14.43 -20.82 26.69
C LYS A 449 -14.02 -20.99 28.15
N ARG A 450 -14.96 -20.83 29.08
CA ARG A 450 -14.76 -21.01 30.52
C ARG A 450 -15.39 -22.28 31.05
N GLY A 451 -16.43 -22.81 30.41
CA GLY A 451 -17.15 -24.01 30.80
C GLY A 451 -18.06 -24.55 29.71
N ALA A 452 -18.90 -25.51 30.04
CA ALA A 452 -19.91 -26.02 29.13
C ALA A 452 -21.01 -24.96 28.97
N GLY A 453 -20.92 -24.15 27.90
CA GLY A 453 -21.90 -23.11 27.60
C GLY A 453 -21.51 -21.69 28.01
N GLU A 454 -20.37 -21.48 28.65
CA GLU A 454 -19.89 -20.16 29.04
C GLU A 454 -18.76 -19.66 28.15
N LEU A 455 -18.98 -18.51 27.51
CA LEU A 455 -18.01 -17.79 26.72
C LEU A 455 -17.75 -16.42 27.34
N GLN A 456 -16.50 -16.12 27.63
CA GLN A 456 -16.05 -14.84 28.14
C GLN A 456 -15.43 -14.00 27.06
N ALA A 457 -16.02 -12.83 26.78
CA ALA A 457 -15.39 -11.85 25.88
C ALA A 457 -14.19 -11.23 26.59
N LYS A 458 -13.00 -11.34 25.97
CA LYS A 458 -11.77 -10.70 26.42
C LYS A 458 -11.27 -9.78 25.36
N GLU A 459 -10.87 -8.59 25.76
CA GLU A 459 -10.13 -7.68 24.87
C GLU A 459 -8.73 -8.23 24.64
N VAL A 460 -8.32 -8.26 23.38
CA VAL A 460 -7.04 -8.82 22.93
C VAL A 460 -6.24 -7.75 22.21
N LYS A 461 -5.01 -7.54 22.66
CA LYS A 461 -4.05 -6.74 21.92
C LYS A 461 -3.30 -7.62 20.95
N VAL A 462 -3.37 -7.29 19.68
CA VAL A 462 -2.71 -8.03 18.60
C VAL A 462 -1.52 -7.28 18.04
N GLY A 463 -0.54 -8.03 17.57
CA GLY A 463 0.64 -7.52 16.89
C GLY A 463 0.57 -7.74 15.37
N ALA A 464 1.44 -8.63 14.86
CA ALA A 464 1.45 -8.98 13.44
C ALA A 464 0.17 -9.75 13.06
N LEU A 465 -0.44 -9.34 11.96
CA LEU A 465 -1.69 -9.88 11.44
C LEU A 465 -1.42 -10.82 10.26
N GLY A 466 -2.16 -11.91 10.18
CA GLY A 466 -2.04 -12.91 9.12
C GLY A 466 -3.17 -13.92 9.17
N ASP A 467 -2.93 -15.15 8.70
CA ASP A 467 -3.87 -16.28 8.89
C ASP A 467 -4.00 -16.63 10.39
N TYR A 468 -2.93 -16.33 11.14
CA TYR A 468 -2.86 -16.37 12.60
C TYR A 468 -2.33 -15.03 13.09
N ASP A 469 -3.05 -14.41 14.01
CA ASP A 469 -2.67 -13.13 14.58
C ASP A 469 -1.81 -13.33 15.84
N GLU A 470 -0.76 -12.50 15.97
CA GLU A 470 0.08 -12.48 17.16
C GLU A 470 -0.70 -11.89 18.33
N VAL A 471 -0.73 -12.60 19.44
CA VAL A 471 -1.33 -12.14 20.70
C VAL A 471 -0.24 -11.50 21.55
N LEU A 472 -0.38 -10.19 21.79
CA LEU A 472 0.50 -9.42 22.66
C LEU A 472 0.02 -9.40 24.11
N ASP A 473 -1.33 -9.34 24.31
CA ASP A 473 -1.95 -9.26 25.62
C ASP A 473 -3.42 -9.74 25.53
N GLY A 474 -4.00 -10.18 26.66
CA GLY A 474 -5.42 -10.54 26.77
C GLY A 474 -5.71 -12.05 26.77
N LEU A 475 -4.85 -12.88 26.19
CA LEU A 475 -5.03 -14.34 26.16
C LEU A 475 -3.79 -15.07 26.70
N VAL A 476 -4.02 -16.29 27.21
CA VAL A 476 -2.98 -17.15 27.78
C VAL A 476 -2.88 -18.44 26.96
N GLU A 477 -1.67 -18.97 26.84
CA GLU A 477 -1.41 -20.24 26.13
C GLU A 477 -2.27 -21.38 26.72
N GLY A 478 -2.92 -22.12 25.84
CA GLY A 478 -3.82 -23.22 26.19
C GLY A 478 -5.31 -22.86 26.36
N GLU A 479 -5.66 -21.56 26.36
CA GLU A 479 -7.07 -21.15 26.35
C GLU A 479 -7.75 -21.59 25.04
N GLU A 480 -9.02 -21.99 25.10
CA GLU A 480 -9.85 -22.30 23.94
C GLU A 480 -10.67 -21.07 23.56
N VAL A 481 -10.53 -20.60 22.31
CA VAL A 481 -11.26 -19.44 21.77
C VAL A 481 -12.19 -19.87 20.64
N ALA A 482 -13.36 -19.25 20.55
CA ALA A 482 -14.29 -19.50 19.47
C ALA A 482 -13.74 -18.90 18.15
N THR A 483 -13.72 -19.68 17.05
CA THR A 483 -13.20 -19.24 15.75
C THR A 483 -14.30 -18.96 14.74
N GLN A 484 -15.35 -19.73 14.70
CA GLN A 484 -16.48 -19.49 13.80
C GLN A 484 -17.67 -18.93 14.58
N ALA A 485 -18.52 -18.19 13.89
CA ALA A 485 -19.69 -17.54 14.46
C ALA A 485 -19.41 -16.45 15.53
N THR A 486 -18.19 -15.90 15.59
CA THR A 486 -17.82 -14.80 16.50
C THR A 486 -18.76 -13.60 16.35
N PHE A 487 -19.17 -13.29 15.11
CA PHE A 487 -20.15 -12.23 14.83
C PHE A 487 -21.53 -12.52 15.43
N LEU A 488 -21.98 -13.78 15.42
CA LEU A 488 -23.28 -14.17 16.02
C LEU A 488 -23.22 -14.18 17.54
N LEU A 489 -22.04 -14.29 18.14
CA LEU A 489 -21.83 -14.21 19.59
C LEU A 489 -21.83 -12.76 20.10
N SER A 490 -21.63 -11.79 19.21
CA SER A 490 -21.64 -10.36 19.53
C SER A 490 -23.00 -9.68 19.29
N SER A 491 -23.96 -10.40 18.74
CA SER A 491 -25.32 -9.95 18.43
C SER A 491 -26.31 -10.29 19.57
#